data_07b348b1f1b51ae9b3798a2d9e992d33
#
_entry.id   07b348b1f1b51ae9b3798a2d9e992d33
#
_cell.length_a   1.000
_cell.length_b   1.000
_cell.length_c   1.000
_cell.angle_alpha   90.00
_cell.angle_beta   90.00
_cell.angle_gamma   90.00
#
_symmetry.space_group_name_H-M   'P 1'
#
loop_
_entity.id
_entity.type
_entity.pdbx_description
1 polymer ?
#
loop_
_entity_poly.entity_id
_entity_poly.type
_entity_poly.pdbx_seq_one_letter_code
_entity_poly.pdbx_strand_id
1 'polypeptide(L)'
;MPSNNVFSANSLRFISIIIFTGFIVFSLFILFSVFTEDFYANVGISILLVSVFLLLTLIIFRTINIDETLSRSIFFLLGLIPFFTLIAHFLSQYNPQFLYILPLGIIIIVIKYFFNESLSFGIYFSTISSIYLSLIPSEQWMFLQIFTGLLILFLPFNSKKLFYIIGSILIVCAASVLISVSLKLTYPTFQLSFEELIIFLFIQSFSLLFAYLIIPFLEKIFSFTSAFSLNELGNLDNFLLKELALKAPGTYQHSIQVSYLAEAAAQKIHVNSLLCRVGGLYHDIGKLVNPDYFNENVQNLNPFENQSLQRSAALIIKHVNDGIELGRRYRLPEVIIDFIRTHHGTTKVEYFYRKFKASNSFFEVNEADFTYPGPKPFSREQSIVMLADTVEAACRSLKNPTESELFDLIDCLVDYKLKMGQFLDSRLTFEELDMCKEVFKDYIKTFYHQRISYPEPVSSGQEFL
;
A
#
# COMPACT_ATOMS: atom_id res chain seq x y z
N MET A 1 27.92 -25.60 -13.75
CA MET A 1 28.27 -25.15 -12.41
C MET A 1 27.51 -23.86 -12.17
N PRO A 2 26.51 -23.81 -11.29
CA PRO A 2 25.86 -22.55 -10.97
C PRO A 2 26.76 -21.79 -9.99
N SER A 3 27.08 -20.56 -10.32
CA SER A 3 27.81 -19.62 -9.48
C SER A 3 27.07 -19.43 -8.17
N ASN A 4 27.74 -19.74 -7.07
CA ASN A 4 27.30 -19.44 -5.71
C ASN A 4 27.17 -17.93 -5.52
N ASN A 5 26.01 -17.36 -5.74
CA ASN A 5 25.67 -16.07 -5.18
C ASN A 5 25.40 -16.26 -3.68
N VAL A 6 26.46 -16.07 -2.90
CA VAL A 6 26.54 -16.32 -1.43
C VAL A 6 25.66 -15.36 -0.60
N PHE A 7 25.09 -14.33 -1.23
CA PHE A 7 24.23 -13.38 -0.53
C PHE A 7 22.80 -13.39 -1.10
N SER A 8 21.82 -13.64 -0.25
CA SER A 8 20.41 -13.46 -0.60
C SER A 8 20.15 -11.97 -0.91
N ALA A 9 19.15 -11.68 -1.75
CA ALA A 9 18.77 -10.27 -2.03
C ALA A 9 18.52 -9.47 -0.74
N ASN A 10 18.07 -10.13 0.33
CA ASN A 10 17.86 -9.52 1.65
C ASN A 10 19.17 -9.13 2.35
N SER A 11 20.23 -9.93 2.21
CA SER A 11 21.54 -9.60 2.79
C SER A 11 22.22 -8.42 2.08
N LEU A 12 22.08 -8.33 0.75
CA LEU A 12 22.59 -7.19 -0.02
C LEU A 12 21.85 -5.88 0.35
N ARG A 13 20.54 -5.94 0.56
CA ARG A 13 19.74 -4.79 1.01
C ARG A 13 20.07 -4.37 2.42
N PHE A 14 20.25 -5.33 3.33
CA PHE A 14 20.72 -5.06 4.69
C PHE A 14 22.06 -4.32 4.68
N ILE A 15 23.01 -4.80 3.90
CA ILE A 15 24.32 -4.18 3.73
C ILE A 15 24.18 -2.76 3.17
N SER A 16 23.32 -2.52 2.18
CA SER A 16 23.12 -1.19 1.60
C SER A 16 22.53 -0.18 2.61
N ILE A 17 21.60 -0.61 3.48
CA ILE A 17 21.06 0.23 4.55
C ILE A 17 22.14 0.57 5.58
N ILE A 18 22.94 -0.41 6.00
CA ILE A 18 24.05 -0.18 6.94
C ILE A 18 25.07 0.79 6.34
N ILE A 19 25.46 0.60 5.07
CA ILE A 19 26.40 1.50 4.38
C ILE A 19 25.82 2.92 4.30
N PHE A 20 24.55 3.07 3.94
CA PHE A 20 23.90 4.37 3.84
C PHE A 20 23.75 5.05 5.21
N THR A 21 23.38 4.29 6.24
CA THR A 21 23.34 4.79 7.62
C THR A 21 24.73 5.23 8.09
N GLY A 22 25.74 4.42 7.80
CA GLY A 22 27.13 4.77 8.08
C GLY A 22 27.59 6.02 7.33
N PHE A 23 27.19 6.19 6.07
CA PHE A 23 27.50 7.39 5.29
C PHE A 23 26.83 8.65 5.86
N ILE A 24 25.57 8.57 6.29
CA ILE A 24 24.88 9.70 6.96
C ILE A 24 25.59 10.07 8.24
N VAL A 25 25.91 9.09 9.10
CA VAL A 25 26.64 9.33 10.37
C VAL A 25 27.99 9.95 10.10
N PHE A 26 28.74 9.44 9.13
CA PHE A 26 30.04 9.97 8.74
C PHE A 26 29.93 11.40 8.18
N SER A 27 28.92 11.68 7.37
CA SER A 27 28.66 13.04 6.84
C SER A 27 28.32 14.02 7.96
N LEU A 28 27.51 13.61 8.94
CA LEU A 28 27.22 14.40 10.13
C LEU A 28 28.47 14.60 10.99
N PHE A 29 29.30 13.57 11.16
CA PHE A 29 30.57 13.67 11.89
C PHE A 29 31.50 14.70 11.24
N ILE A 30 31.71 14.65 9.92
CA ILE A 30 32.50 15.65 9.19
C ILE A 30 31.91 17.04 9.39
N LEU A 31 30.60 17.18 9.24
CA LEU A 31 29.92 18.46 9.43
C LEU A 31 30.20 19.04 10.82
N PHE A 32 30.12 18.23 11.88
CA PHE A 32 30.36 18.67 13.24
C PHE A 32 31.84 18.93 13.52
N SER A 33 32.76 18.12 12.97
CA SER A 33 34.20 18.32 13.15
C SER A 33 34.72 19.65 12.56
N VAL A 34 34.00 20.19 11.57
CA VAL A 34 34.33 21.51 10.99
C VAL A 34 33.87 22.66 11.88
N PHE A 35 32.88 22.44 12.76
CA PHE A 35 32.24 23.50 13.54
C PHE A 35 32.62 23.50 15.03
N THR A 36 33.29 22.45 15.54
CA THR A 36 33.73 22.37 16.94
C THR A 36 35.19 22.00 17.00
N GLU A 37 35.95 22.69 17.86
CA GLU A 37 37.38 22.46 18.06
C GLU A 37 37.67 21.26 18.99
N ASP A 38 36.65 20.75 19.73
CA ASP A 38 36.81 19.67 20.69
C ASP A 38 36.61 18.29 20.04
N PHE A 39 37.74 17.60 19.80
CA PHE A 39 37.72 16.24 19.20
C PHE A 39 36.96 15.22 20.03
N TYR A 40 37.09 15.22 21.37
CA TYR A 40 36.44 14.23 22.23
C TYR A 40 34.94 14.44 22.29
N ALA A 41 34.45 15.68 22.30
CA ALA A 41 33.03 15.98 22.21
C ALA A 41 32.44 15.48 20.88
N ASN A 42 33.15 15.69 19.77
CA ASN A 42 32.73 15.21 18.44
C ASN A 42 32.65 13.69 18.36
N VAL A 43 33.59 12.97 18.93
CA VAL A 43 33.58 11.51 19.02
C VAL A 43 32.40 11.04 19.87
N GLY A 44 32.17 11.67 21.03
CA GLY A 44 31.03 11.34 21.89
C GLY A 44 29.66 11.52 21.20
N ILE A 45 29.47 12.65 20.53
CA ILE A 45 28.26 12.97 19.74
C ILE A 45 28.08 11.94 18.62
N SER A 46 29.15 11.59 17.92
CA SER A 46 29.08 10.61 16.82
C SER A 46 28.68 9.23 17.31
N ILE A 47 29.18 8.77 18.47
CA ILE A 47 28.79 7.48 19.07
C ILE A 47 27.28 7.48 19.41
N LEU A 48 26.80 8.57 20.01
CA LEU A 48 25.36 8.71 20.33
C LEU A 48 24.48 8.70 19.06
N LEU A 49 24.89 9.44 18.03
CA LEU A 49 24.19 9.44 16.74
C LEU A 49 24.18 8.05 16.10
N VAL A 50 25.30 7.33 16.09
CA VAL A 50 25.35 5.95 15.61
C VAL A 50 24.36 5.07 16.36
N SER A 51 24.28 5.20 17.68
CA SER A 51 23.36 4.42 18.52
C SER A 51 21.89 4.71 18.17
N VAL A 52 21.53 5.99 17.99
CA VAL A 52 20.17 6.40 17.57
C VAL A 52 19.83 5.84 16.18
N PHE A 53 20.77 5.95 15.23
CA PHE A 53 20.55 5.42 13.88
C PHE A 53 20.46 3.89 13.82
N LEU A 54 21.23 3.18 14.65
CA LEU A 54 21.12 1.72 14.77
C LEU A 54 19.76 1.31 15.32
N LEU A 55 19.28 2.01 16.36
CA LEU A 55 17.94 1.77 16.91
C LEU A 55 16.86 2.00 15.85
N LEU A 56 16.96 3.09 15.10
CA LEU A 56 16.05 3.39 14.00
C LEU A 56 16.10 2.32 12.92
N THR A 57 17.29 1.87 12.55
CA THR A 57 17.46 0.80 11.56
C THR A 57 16.76 -0.49 12.02
N LEU A 58 16.86 -0.85 13.30
CA LEU A 58 16.16 -1.99 13.88
C LEU A 58 14.63 -1.81 13.83
N ILE A 59 14.12 -0.61 14.10
CA ILE A 59 12.69 -0.29 13.99
C ILE A 59 12.22 -0.47 12.53
N ILE A 60 12.96 0.08 11.56
CA ILE A 60 12.67 -0.06 10.14
C ILE A 60 12.60 -1.53 9.74
N PHE A 61 13.59 -2.34 10.14
CA PHE A 61 13.61 -3.78 9.85
C PHE A 61 12.42 -4.54 10.43
N ARG A 62 12.01 -4.17 11.64
CA ARG A 62 10.90 -4.83 12.32
C ARG A 62 9.54 -4.45 11.73
N THR A 63 9.40 -3.24 11.20
CA THR A 63 8.08 -2.67 10.82
C THR A 63 7.79 -2.72 9.34
N ILE A 64 8.81 -2.91 8.50
CA ILE A 64 8.67 -2.82 7.05
C ILE A 64 9.03 -4.16 6.39
N ASN A 65 8.07 -4.76 5.68
CA ASN A 65 8.33 -5.91 4.80
C ASN A 65 9.16 -5.43 3.59
N ILE A 66 10.32 -6.07 3.38
CA ILE A 66 11.35 -5.56 2.46
C ILE A 66 11.07 -5.99 1.01
N ASP A 67 10.40 -5.13 0.22
CA ASP A 67 10.23 -5.26 -1.23
C ASP A 67 11.08 -4.24 -2.02
N GLU A 68 11.18 -4.35 -3.35
CA GLU A 68 12.03 -3.49 -4.19
C GLU A 68 11.66 -2.00 -4.18
N THR A 69 10.39 -1.68 -4.00
CA THR A 69 9.90 -0.30 -3.81
C THR A 69 10.41 0.32 -2.51
N LEU A 70 10.82 -0.52 -1.57
CA LEU A 70 11.27 -0.16 -0.24
C LEU A 70 12.63 0.54 -0.21
N SER A 71 13.55 0.23 -1.12
CA SER A 71 14.87 0.86 -1.10
C SER A 71 14.75 2.38 -1.28
N ARG A 72 13.90 2.84 -2.20
CA ARG A 72 13.63 4.28 -2.42
C ARG A 72 12.96 4.92 -1.20
N SER A 73 12.05 4.20 -0.56
CA SER A 73 11.36 4.66 0.65
C SER A 73 12.32 4.85 1.81
N ILE A 74 13.24 3.92 2.02
CA ILE A 74 14.26 4.01 3.09
C ILE A 74 15.19 5.19 2.85
N PHE A 75 15.65 5.41 1.62
CA PHE A 75 16.50 6.56 1.30
C PHE A 75 15.78 7.89 1.58
N PHE A 76 14.50 7.99 1.22
CA PHE A 76 13.69 9.16 1.54
C PHE A 76 13.60 9.38 3.06
N LEU A 77 13.21 8.36 3.81
CA LEU A 77 13.01 8.42 5.25
C LEU A 77 14.29 8.80 6.00
N LEU A 78 15.38 8.10 5.71
CA LEU A 78 16.66 8.38 6.35
C LEU A 78 17.25 9.73 5.92
N GLY A 79 16.95 10.19 4.70
CA GLY A 79 17.37 11.48 4.18
C GLY A 79 16.72 12.67 4.88
N LEU A 80 15.52 12.49 5.49
CA LEU A 80 14.86 13.57 6.24
C LEU A 80 15.67 14.02 7.45
N ILE A 81 16.38 13.10 8.12
CA ILE A 81 17.13 13.42 9.33
C ILE A 81 18.27 14.40 9.03
N PRO A 82 19.23 14.11 8.13
CA PRO A 82 20.30 15.06 7.79
C PRO A 82 19.76 16.34 7.16
N PHE A 83 18.67 16.26 6.37
CA PHE A 83 18.06 17.42 5.76
C PHE A 83 17.59 18.45 6.81
N PHE A 84 16.81 18.02 7.79
CA PHE A 84 16.32 18.90 8.84
C PHE A 84 17.45 19.32 9.80
N THR A 85 18.44 18.47 10.05
CA THR A 85 19.61 18.82 10.87
C THR A 85 20.45 19.92 10.20
N LEU A 86 20.65 19.85 8.88
CA LEU A 86 21.34 20.89 8.11
C LEU A 86 20.58 22.22 8.12
N ILE A 87 19.26 22.19 7.95
CA ILE A 87 18.44 23.40 8.07
C ILE A 87 18.56 24.00 9.47
N ALA A 88 18.46 23.16 10.50
CA ALA A 88 18.62 23.60 11.89
C ALA A 88 19.96 24.29 12.11
N HIS A 89 21.03 23.66 11.61
CA HIS A 89 22.39 24.22 11.72
C HIS A 89 22.49 25.59 11.03
N PHE A 90 21.99 25.68 9.80
CA PHE A 90 21.97 26.95 9.05
C PHE A 90 21.20 28.05 9.80
N LEU A 91 20.01 27.75 10.32
CA LEU A 91 19.19 28.70 11.06
C LEU A 91 19.85 29.14 12.37
N SER A 92 20.48 28.22 13.09
CA SER A 92 21.13 28.51 14.38
C SER A 92 22.32 29.46 14.25
N GLN A 93 23.00 29.48 13.09
CA GLN A 93 24.10 30.42 12.82
C GLN A 93 23.62 31.87 12.75
N TYR A 94 22.39 32.12 12.33
CA TYR A 94 21.80 33.47 12.32
C TYR A 94 21.28 33.86 13.71
N ASN A 95 20.48 32.99 14.31
CA ASN A 95 19.96 33.17 15.66
C ASN A 95 19.53 31.80 16.24
N PRO A 96 20.02 31.37 17.41
CA PRO A 96 19.57 30.11 18.04
C PRO A 96 18.08 30.02 18.26
N GLN A 97 17.38 31.13 18.41
CA GLN A 97 15.93 31.16 18.58
C GLN A 97 15.19 30.71 17.31
N PHE A 98 15.81 30.76 16.14
CA PHE A 98 15.22 30.27 14.89
C PHE A 98 15.04 28.74 14.88
N LEU A 99 15.59 28.00 15.83
CA LEU A 99 15.29 26.59 16.00
C LEU A 99 13.83 26.34 16.41
N TYR A 100 13.18 27.29 17.07
CA TYR A 100 11.76 27.18 17.40
C TYR A 100 10.85 27.21 16.18
N ILE A 101 11.26 27.83 15.08
CA ILE A 101 10.47 27.92 13.85
C ILE A 101 10.64 26.71 12.91
N LEU A 102 11.42 25.67 13.30
CA LEU A 102 11.56 24.49 12.49
C LEU A 102 10.24 23.69 12.45
N PRO A 103 9.70 23.40 11.25
CA PRO A 103 8.41 22.73 11.09
C PRO A 103 8.55 21.19 11.21
N LEU A 104 9.11 20.69 12.31
CA LEU A 104 9.39 19.27 12.48
C LEU A 104 8.15 18.38 12.49
N GLY A 105 6.97 18.93 12.85
CA GLY A 105 5.71 18.21 12.83
C GLY A 105 5.32 17.65 11.45
N ILE A 106 5.81 18.25 10.37
CA ILE A 106 5.58 17.75 9.00
C ILE A 106 6.13 16.33 8.80
N ILE A 107 7.26 16.00 9.46
CA ILE A 107 7.89 14.68 9.39
C ILE A 107 6.90 13.61 9.85
N ILE A 108 6.22 13.84 10.98
CA ILE A 108 5.27 12.89 11.54
C ILE A 108 4.10 12.66 10.60
N ILE A 109 3.50 13.73 10.07
CA ILE A 109 2.33 13.62 9.19
C ILE A 109 2.70 12.89 7.90
N VAL A 110 3.79 13.30 7.25
CA VAL A 110 4.24 12.68 6.00
C VAL A 110 4.54 11.20 6.18
N ILE A 111 5.28 10.83 7.23
CA ILE A 111 5.65 9.43 7.45
C ILE A 111 4.43 8.61 7.88
N LYS A 112 3.59 9.12 8.78
CA LYS A 112 2.37 8.44 9.22
C LYS A 112 1.40 8.19 8.06
N TYR A 113 1.40 9.06 7.07
CA TYR A 113 0.53 8.96 5.91
C TYR A 113 0.90 7.80 4.98
N PHE A 114 2.19 7.53 4.81
CA PHE A 114 2.70 6.48 3.91
C PHE A 114 3.05 5.18 4.62
N PHE A 115 3.37 5.26 5.91
CA PHE A 115 3.88 4.13 6.69
C PHE A 115 3.05 3.95 7.97
N ASN A 116 3.72 3.78 9.11
CA ASN A 116 3.07 3.55 10.39
C ASN A 116 3.54 4.54 11.47
N GLU A 117 2.82 4.55 12.59
CA GLU A 117 3.07 5.46 13.71
C GLU A 117 4.44 5.22 14.35
N SER A 118 4.87 3.96 14.47
CA SER A 118 6.17 3.60 15.08
C SER A 118 7.34 4.17 14.28
N LEU A 119 7.26 4.10 12.96
CA LEU A 119 8.28 4.65 12.08
C LEU A 119 8.28 6.18 12.09
N SER A 120 7.08 6.79 12.10
CA SER A 120 6.93 8.26 12.23
C SER A 120 7.59 8.77 13.50
N PHE A 121 7.32 8.10 14.62
CA PHE A 121 7.96 8.43 15.90
C PHE A 121 9.48 8.24 15.85
N GLY A 122 9.94 7.11 15.30
CA GLY A 122 11.39 6.80 15.22
C GLY A 122 12.18 7.85 14.43
N ILE A 123 11.71 8.22 13.22
CA ILE A 123 12.37 9.23 12.39
C ILE A 123 12.31 10.61 13.04
N TYR A 124 11.15 11.00 13.57
CA TYR A 124 10.97 12.26 14.26
C TYR A 124 11.90 12.40 15.48
N PHE A 125 11.89 11.38 16.35
CA PHE A 125 12.75 11.35 17.55
C PHE A 125 14.23 11.37 17.17
N SER A 126 14.63 10.62 16.13
CA SER A 126 16.02 10.64 15.63
C SER A 126 16.40 12.01 15.09
N THR A 127 15.48 12.73 14.43
CA THR A 127 15.72 14.09 13.93
C THR A 127 15.93 15.08 15.10
N ILE A 128 15.05 15.05 16.10
CA ILE A 128 15.22 15.90 17.30
C ILE A 128 16.51 15.58 18.00
N SER A 129 16.83 14.30 18.20
CA SER A 129 18.07 13.87 18.85
C SER A 129 19.31 14.34 18.08
N SER A 130 19.27 14.24 16.76
CA SER A 130 20.38 14.73 15.90
C SER A 130 20.58 16.24 16.03
N ILE A 131 19.51 17.03 16.02
CA ILE A 131 19.56 18.48 16.21
C ILE A 131 20.04 18.83 17.62
N TYR A 132 19.50 18.14 18.64
CA TYR A 132 19.86 18.40 20.03
C TYR A 132 21.34 18.09 20.31
N LEU A 133 21.84 16.95 19.84
CA LEU A 133 23.23 16.57 20.04
C LEU A 133 24.22 17.45 19.27
N SER A 134 23.78 17.98 18.12
CA SER A 134 24.68 18.79 17.26
C SER A 134 24.75 20.26 17.64
N LEU A 135 23.62 20.84 18.08
CA LEU A 135 23.51 22.28 18.32
C LEU A 135 23.38 22.64 19.79
N ILE A 136 23.12 21.64 20.64
CA ILE A 136 22.90 21.78 22.09
C ILE A 136 21.92 22.94 22.39
N PRO A 137 20.73 22.94 21.75
CA PRO A 137 19.70 23.94 22.04
C PRO A 137 19.23 23.82 23.49
N SER A 138 18.43 24.76 23.94
CA SER A 138 17.87 24.70 25.30
C SER A 138 17.05 23.41 25.53
N GLU A 139 17.06 22.85 26.72
CA GLU A 139 16.23 21.70 27.10
C GLU A 139 14.75 21.98 26.86
N GLN A 140 14.34 23.24 27.05
CA GLN A 140 12.97 23.70 26.83
C GLN A 140 12.54 23.55 25.37
N TRP A 141 13.44 23.79 24.41
CA TRP A 141 13.19 23.53 23.00
C TRP A 141 12.92 22.04 22.77
N MET A 142 13.76 21.18 23.34
CA MET A 142 13.59 19.72 23.21
C MET A 142 12.25 19.25 23.78
N PHE A 143 11.87 19.72 24.97
CA PHE A 143 10.57 19.40 25.59
C PHE A 143 9.42 19.86 24.70
N LEU A 144 9.44 21.09 24.20
CA LEU A 144 8.39 21.63 23.33
C LEU A 144 8.24 20.79 22.07
N GLN A 145 9.33 20.42 21.41
CA GLN A 145 9.28 19.58 20.20
C GLN A 145 8.75 18.17 20.50
N ILE A 146 9.26 17.51 21.54
CA ILE A 146 8.79 16.15 21.90
C ILE A 146 7.30 16.13 22.19
N PHE A 147 6.81 17.01 23.04
CA PHE A 147 5.39 17.02 23.42
C PHE A 147 4.47 17.39 22.26
N THR A 148 4.83 18.39 21.44
CA THR A 148 4.06 18.72 20.23
C THR A 148 4.07 17.58 19.22
N GLY A 149 5.20 16.92 19.03
CA GLY A 149 5.30 15.78 18.12
C GLY A 149 4.48 14.57 18.58
N LEU A 150 4.53 14.23 19.86
CA LEU A 150 3.69 13.17 20.42
C LEU A 150 2.20 13.48 20.22
N LEU A 151 1.80 14.72 20.42
CA LEU A 151 0.42 15.11 20.19
C LEU A 151 0.02 14.93 18.72
N ILE A 152 0.84 15.40 17.78
CA ILE A 152 0.61 15.24 16.34
C ILE A 152 0.50 13.75 15.98
N LEU A 153 1.32 12.89 16.58
CA LEU A 153 1.30 11.46 16.32
C LEU A 153 -0.06 10.82 16.60
N PHE A 154 -0.72 11.22 17.69
CA PHE A 154 -2.01 10.66 18.10
C PHE A 154 -3.24 11.33 17.45
N LEU A 155 -3.07 12.45 16.78
CA LEU A 155 -4.19 13.13 16.13
C LEU A 155 -4.59 12.46 14.79
N PRO A 156 -5.89 12.50 14.43
CA PRO A 156 -6.42 11.85 13.24
C PRO A 156 -6.16 12.68 11.97
N PHE A 157 -4.91 12.80 11.54
CA PHE A 157 -4.56 13.50 10.30
C PHE A 157 -4.90 12.70 9.02
N ASN A 158 -5.43 11.49 9.13
CA ASN A 158 -5.80 10.63 7.97
C ASN A 158 -7.19 10.95 7.39
N SER A 159 -7.88 11.98 7.88
CA SER A 159 -9.22 12.35 7.42
C SER A 159 -9.19 13.45 6.36
N LYS A 160 -9.96 13.28 5.27
CA LYS A 160 -10.21 14.34 4.28
C LYS A 160 -11.08 15.48 4.79
N LYS A 161 -11.80 15.27 5.88
CA LYS A 161 -12.73 16.29 6.35
C LYS A 161 -11.95 17.44 6.96
N LEU A 162 -12.04 18.60 6.31
CA LEU A 162 -11.37 19.84 6.71
C LEU A 162 -11.58 20.16 8.20
N PHE A 163 -12.73 19.79 8.76
CA PHE A 163 -13.02 19.95 10.17
C PHE A 163 -12.03 19.22 11.10
N TYR A 164 -11.63 17.97 10.75
CA TYR A 164 -10.65 17.24 11.56
C TYR A 164 -9.26 17.85 11.46
N ILE A 165 -8.89 18.35 10.27
CA ILE A 165 -7.59 19.01 10.07
C ILE A 165 -7.52 20.29 10.90
N ILE A 166 -8.52 21.15 10.78
CA ILE A 166 -8.59 22.40 11.55
C ILE A 166 -8.66 22.11 13.06
N GLY A 167 -9.48 21.15 13.48
CA GLY A 167 -9.56 20.73 14.87
C GLY A 167 -8.22 20.24 15.42
N SER A 168 -7.49 19.43 14.65
CA SER A 168 -6.15 18.96 15.02
C SER A 168 -5.14 20.11 15.17
N ILE A 169 -5.17 21.07 14.24
CA ILE A 169 -4.30 22.26 14.32
C ILE A 169 -4.61 23.08 15.56
N LEU A 170 -5.88 23.32 15.86
CA LEU A 170 -6.29 24.07 17.06
C LEU A 170 -5.84 23.35 18.34
N ILE A 171 -5.95 22.02 18.41
CA ILE A 171 -5.49 21.23 19.55
C ILE A 171 -3.97 21.36 19.69
N VAL A 172 -3.21 21.24 18.62
CA VAL A 172 -1.74 21.41 18.65
C VAL A 172 -1.35 22.80 19.11
N CYS A 173 -2.02 23.84 18.61
CA CYS A 173 -1.76 25.23 19.04
C CYS A 173 -2.07 25.43 20.52
N ALA A 174 -3.24 25.00 20.99
CA ALA A 174 -3.63 25.13 22.38
C ALA A 174 -2.67 24.41 23.34
N ALA A 175 -2.28 23.17 22.99
CA ALA A 175 -1.33 22.40 23.76
C ALA A 175 0.06 23.05 23.76
N SER A 176 0.54 23.57 22.62
CA SER A 176 1.82 24.27 22.54
C SER A 176 1.87 25.52 23.42
N VAL A 177 0.75 26.26 23.49
CA VAL A 177 0.63 27.41 24.44
C VAL A 177 0.70 26.92 25.87
N LEU A 178 -0.06 25.88 26.24
CA LEU A 178 -0.06 25.32 27.59
C LEU A 178 1.34 24.82 27.99
N ILE A 179 2.03 24.11 27.10
CA ILE A 179 3.40 23.63 27.33
C ILE A 179 4.36 24.82 27.53
N SER A 180 4.28 25.85 26.68
CA SER A 180 5.12 27.03 26.77
C SER A 180 4.91 27.79 28.09
N VAL A 181 3.65 27.94 28.52
CA VAL A 181 3.32 28.55 29.82
C VAL A 181 3.86 27.71 30.98
N SER A 182 3.68 26.38 30.91
CA SER A 182 4.20 25.46 31.94
C SER A 182 5.73 25.54 32.05
N LEU A 183 6.41 25.53 30.91
CA LEU A 183 7.88 25.67 30.86
C LEU A 183 8.34 27.00 31.45
N LYS A 184 7.64 28.09 31.17
CA LYS A 184 7.96 29.43 31.72
C LYS A 184 7.75 29.50 33.23
N LEU A 185 6.73 28.82 33.76
CA LEU A 185 6.48 28.75 35.21
C LEU A 185 7.51 27.87 35.93
N THR A 186 7.98 26.80 35.29
CA THR A 186 8.93 25.84 35.88
C THR A 186 10.38 26.30 35.75
N TYR A 187 10.70 26.94 34.65
CA TYR A 187 12.04 27.40 34.29
C TYR A 187 12.04 28.93 34.09
N PRO A 188 12.37 29.75 35.11
CA PRO A 188 12.41 31.22 34.98
C PRO A 188 13.36 31.75 33.91
N THR A 189 14.38 30.92 33.52
CA THR A 189 15.30 31.22 32.44
C THR A 189 14.74 30.99 31.05
N PHE A 190 13.56 30.39 30.94
CA PHE A 190 12.90 30.15 29.66
C PHE A 190 12.41 31.47 29.05
N GLN A 191 13.07 31.88 27.98
CA GLN A 191 12.87 33.17 27.34
C GLN A 191 12.21 32.97 25.95
N LEU A 192 11.03 32.41 25.88
CA LEU A 192 10.22 32.49 24.67
C LEU A 192 9.36 33.75 24.76
N SER A 193 9.61 34.72 23.89
CA SER A 193 8.82 35.93 23.81
C SER A 193 7.42 35.61 23.26
N PHE A 194 6.47 36.50 23.48
CA PHE A 194 5.12 36.36 22.92
C PHE A 194 5.13 36.35 21.38
N GLU A 195 5.99 37.13 20.77
CA GLU A 195 6.16 37.20 19.31
C GLU A 195 6.70 35.87 18.77
N GLU A 196 7.73 35.32 19.39
CA GLU A 196 8.31 34.01 18.99
C GLU A 196 7.28 32.88 19.14
N LEU A 197 6.46 32.90 20.20
CA LEU A 197 5.38 31.93 20.35
C LEU A 197 4.36 32.03 19.22
N ILE A 198 3.96 33.26 18.83
CA ILE A 198 3.04 33.45 17.70
C ILE A 198 3.66 32.93 16.40
N ILE A 199 4.92 33.24 16.13
CA ILE A 199 5.64 32.76 14.95
C ILE A 199 5.71 31.23 14.96
N PHE A 200 6.05 30.62 16.09
CA PHE A 200 6.07 29.18 16.27
C PHE A 200 4.70 28.54 15.94
N LEU A 201 3.61 29.04 16.52
CA LEU A 201 2.26 28.55 16.29
C LEU A 201 1.83 28.70 14.82
N PHE A 202 2.18 29.84 14.21
CA PHE A 202 1.88 30.09 12.79
C PHE A 202 2.61 29.08 11.89
N ILE A 203 3.92 28.88 12.11
CA ILE A 203 4.72 27.96 11.31
C ILE A 203 4.30 26.50 11.51
N GLN A 204 3.99 26.10 12.75
CA GLN A 204 3.45 24.77 13.02
C GLN A 204 2.12 24.57 12.30
N SER A 205 1.19 25.51 12.39
CA SER A 205 -0.11 25.43 11.70
C SER A 205 0.06 25.36 10.19
N PHE A 206 0.91 26.22 9.63
CA PHE A 206 1.21 26.23 8.20
C PHE A 206 1.86 24.93 7.75
N SER A 207 2.81 24.38 8.51
CA SER A 207 3.49 23.13 8.17
C SER A 207 2.55 21.93 8.17
N LEU A 208 1.59 21.88 9.11
CA LEU A 208 0.58 20.85 9.16
C LEU A 208 -0.35 20.91 7.95
N LEU A 209 -0.77 22.11 7.52
CA LEU A 209 -1.53 22.31 6.28
C LEU A 209 -0.70 21.98 5.04
N PHE A 210 0.55 22.41 5.01
CA PHE A 210 1.46 22.19 3.88
C PHE A 210 1.76 20.69 3.67
N ALA A 211 1.77 19.89 4.74
CA ALA A 211 1.91 18.44 4.64
C ALA A 211 0.88 17.84 3.68
N TYR A 212 -0.38 18.29 3.72
CA TYR A 212 -1.42 17.79 2.83
C TYR A 212 -1.20 18.19 1.36
N LEU A 213 -0.57 19.31 1.10
CA LEU A 213 -0.25 19.75 -0.26
C LEU A 213 0.92 18.94 -0.85
N ILE A 214 1.90 18.60 0.00
CA ILE A 214 3.11 17.88 -0.46
C ILE A 214 2.87 16.37 -0.64
N ILE A 215 1.92 15.77 0.08
CA ILE A 215 1.63 14.33 0.03
C ILE A 215 1.37 13.83 -1.40
N PRO A 216 0.45 14.40 -2.21
CA PRO A 216 0.22 13.93 -3.58
C PRO A 216 1.45 14.05 -4.48
N PHE A 217 2.32 15.01 -4.20
CA PHE A 217 3.58 15.21 -4.92
C PHE A 217 4.60 14.12 -4.56
N LEU A 218 4.69 13.77 -3.26
CA LEU A 218 5.54 12.68 -2.79
C LEU A 218 5.06 11.32 -3.30
N GLU A 219 3.75 11.07 -3.35
CA GLU A 219 3.16 9.88 -3.96
C GLU A 219 3.68 9.69 -5.39
N LYS A 220 3.67 10.77 -6.17
CA LYS A 220 4.09 10.72 -7.56
C LYS A 220 5.60 10.52 -7.73
N ILE A 221 6.43 11.21 -6.92
CA ILE A 221 7.90 11.12 -7.04
C ILE A 221 8.42 9.76 -6.59
N PHE A 222 7.93 9.29 -5.45
CA PHE A 222 8.45 8.06 -4.83
C PHE A 222 7.63 6.83 -5.21
N SER A 223 6.57 6.98 -6.02
CA SER A 223 5.62 5.91 -6.37
C SER A 223 5.02 5.26 -5.14
N PHE A 224 4.81 6.03 -4.07
CA PHE A 224 4.10 5.59 -2.88
C PHE A 224 2.60 5.56 -3.17
N THR A 225 1.89 4.62 -2.56
CA THR A 225 0.44 4.61 -2.57
C THR A 225 -0.05 4.64 -1.13
N SER A 226 -0.65 5.75 -0.75
CA SER A 226 -1.15 5.92 0.61
C SER A 226 -2.45 5.16 0.83
N ALA A 227 -2.74 4.83 2.08
CA ALA A 227 -4.06 4.31 2.47
C ALA A 227 -5.20 5.27 2.07
N PHE A 228 -4.91 6.55 1.99
CA PHE A 228 -5.84 7.58 1.56
C PHE A 228 -6.17 7.46 0.06
N SER A 229 -5.17 7.38 -0.82
CA SER A 229 -5.36 7.15 -2.27
C SER A 229 -6.07 5.82 -2.52
N LEU A 230 -5.73 4.77 -1.76
CA LEU A 230 -6.43 3.49 -1.85
C LEU A 230 -7.90 3.59 -1.43
N ASN A 231 -8.23 4.31 -0.35
CA ASN A 231 -9.63 4.53 0.05
C ASN A 231 -10.42 5.33 -0.99
N GLU A 232 -9.78 6.28 -1.67
CA GLU A 232 -10.40 7.03 -2.75
C GLU A 232 -10.69 6.16 -3.95
N LEU A 233 -9.75 5.32 -4.34
CA LEU A 233 -9.91 4.34 -5.41
C LEU A 233 -10.93 3.25 -5.04
N GLY A 234 -10.97 2.84 -3.76
CA GLY A 234 -11.94 1.87 -3.24
C GLY A 234 -13.37 2.39 -3.11
N ASN A 235 -13.59 3.69 -3.35
CA ASN A 235 -14.94 4.24 -3.38
C ASN A 235 -15.66 3.82 -4.67
N LEU A 236 -16.78 3.13 -4.54
CA LEU A 236 -17.59 2.67 -5.68
C LEU A 236 -18.19 3.82 -6.51
N ASP A 237 -18.20 5.04 -5.97
CA ASP A 237 -18.54 6.26 -6.69
C ASP A 237 -17.42 6.76 -7.63
N ASN A 238 -16.26 6.12 -7.64
CA ASN A 238 -15.18 6.46 -8.58
C ASN A 238 -15.66 6.35 -10.02
N PHE A 239 -15.26 7.32 -10.85
CA PHE A 239 -15.72 7.43 -12.24
C PHE A 239 -15.50 6.14 -13.03
N LEU A 240 -14.33 5.52 -12.92
CA LEU A 240 -13.99 4.32 -13.69
C LEU A 240 -14.81 3.09 -13.24
N LEU A 241 -15.08 2.97 -11.93
CA LEU A 241 -15.95 1.91 -11.41
C LEU A 241 -17.41 2.12 -11.80
N LYS A 242 -17.88 3.37 -11.86
CA LYS A 242 -19.22 3.68 -12.42
C LYS A 242 -19.34 3.34 -13.90
N GLU A 243 -18.30 3.64 -14.69
CA GLU A 243 -18.27 3.21 -16.09
C GLU A 243 -18.31 1.68 -16.20
N LEU A 244 -17.57 0.97 -15.34
CA LEU A 244 -17.60 -0.50 -15.30
C LEU A 244 -19.02 -1.01 -14.96
N ALA A 245 -19.68 -0.42 -13.96
CA ALA A 245 -21.05 -0.78 -13.58
C ALA A 245 -22.06 -0.57 -14.71
N LEU A 246 -21.90 0.49 -15.52
CA LEU A 246 -22.82 0.83 -16.59
C LEU A 246 -22.59 0.01 -17.87
N LYS A 247 -21.32 -0.20 -18.25
CA LYS A 247 -20.96 -0.81 -19.55
C LYS A 247 -20.70 -2.31 -19.45
N ALA A 248 -20.23 -2.79 -18.29
CA ALA A 248 -19.90 -4.19 -18.05
C ALA A 248 -20.39 -4.64 -16.66
N PRO A 249 -21.72 -4.67 -16.45
CA PRO A 249 -22.31 -4.93 -15.12
C PRO A 249 -21.95 -6.28 -14.54
N GLY A 250 -21.76 -7.31 -15.36
CA GLY A 250 -21.32 -8.64 -14.91
C GLY A 250 -19.89 -8.62 -14.39
N THR A 251 -18.98 -7.94 -15.09
CA THR A 251 -17.59 -7.73 -14.66
C THR A 251 -17.55 -6.88 -13.38
N TYR A 252 -18.37 -5.84 -13.27
CA TYR A 252 -18.45 -5.03 -12.06
C TYR A 252 -18.87 -5.86 -10.83
N GLN A 253 -19.90 -6.69 -10.94
CA GLN A 253 -20.33 -7.57 -9.85
C GLN A 253 -19.25 -8.58 -9.48
N HIS A 254 -18.59 -9.18 -10.46
CA HIS A 254 -17.43 -10.05 -10.27
C HIS A 254 -16.32 -9.34 -9.51
N SER A 255 -15.89 -8.17 -9.97
CA SER A 255 -14.82 -7.39 -9.34
C SER A 255 -15.13 -7.02 -7.88
N ILE A 256 -16.38 -6.72 -7.55
CA ILE A 256 -16.81 -6.50 -6.17
C ILE A 256 -16.63 -7.78 -5.33
N GLN A 257 -17.07 -8.94 -5.82
CA GLN A 257 -16.94 -10.20 -5.08
C GLN A 257 -15.46 -10.58 -4.88
N VAL A 258 -14.65 -10.48 -5.94
CA VAL A 258 -13.21 -10.70 -5.87
C VAL A 258 -12.55 -9.75 -4.85
N SER A 259 -12.97 -8.49 -4.83
CA SER A 259 -12.41 -7.49 -3.91
C SER A 259 -12.66 -7.84 -2.44
N TYR A 260 -13.86 -8.28 -2.08
CA TYR A 260 -14.20 -8.69 -0.72
C TYR A 260 -13.51 -10.00 -0.33
N LEU A 261 -13.47 -10.96 -1.24
CA LEU A 261 -12.83 -12.24 -1.03
C LEU A 261 -11.31 -12.06 -0.80
N ALA A 262 -10.68 -11.23 -1.62
CA ALA A 262 -9.26 -10.91 -1.49
C ALA A 262 -8.95 -10.10 -0.21
N GLU A 263 -9.82 -9.14 0.16
CA GLU A 263 -9.70 -8.38 1.41
C GLU A 263 -9.74 -9.29 2.63
N ALA A 264 -10.70 -10.21 2.69
CA ALA A 264 -10.84 -11.15 3.80
C ALA A 264 -9.62 -12.07 3.95
N ALA A 265 -9.11 -12.63 2.84
CA ALA A 265 -7.91 -13.45 2.85
C ALA A 265 -6.67 -12.66 3.27
N ALA A 266 -6.51 -11.43 2.77
CA ALA A 266 -5.41 -10.55 3.12
C ALA A 266 -5.41 -10.18 4.62
N GLN A 267 -6.58 -9.94 5.22
CA GLN A 267 -6.73 -9.71 6.66
C GLN A 267 -6.26 -10.93 7.47
N LYS A 268 -6.60 -12.13 7.04
CA LYS A 268 -6.25 -13.38 7.73
C LYS A 268 -4.74 -13.61 7.79
N ILE A 269 -4.03 -13.30 6.72
CA ILE A 269 -2.56 -13.47 6.65
C ILE A 269 -1.77 -12.18 6.93
N HIS A 270 -2.43 -11.16 7.45
CA HIS A 270 -1.82 -9.90 7.87
C HIS A 270 -1.01 -9.17 6.79
N VAL A 271 -1.53 -9.13 5.55
CA VAL A 271 -1.00 -8.28 4.47
C VAL A 271 -1.92 -7.10 4.21
N ASN A 272 -1.60 -6.24 3.26
CA ASN A 272 -2.36 -5.02 3.00
C ASN A 272 -3.75 -5.33 2.39
N SER A 273 -4.75 -5.51 3.27
CA SER A 273 -6.12 -5.86 2.88
C SER A 273 -6.80 -4.79 2.03
N LEU A 274 -6.54 -3.51 2.32
CA LEU A 274 -7.09 -2.40 1.53
C LEU A 274 -6.52 -2.40 0.10
N LEU A 275 -5.24 -2.71 -0.05
CA LEU A 275 -4.60 -2.85 -1.36
C LEU A 275 -5.19 -4.04 -2.14
N CYS A 276 -5.41 -5.19 -1.49
CA CYS A 276 -6.08 -6.35 -2.10
C CYS A 276 -7.50 -6.02 -2.55
N ARG A 277 -8.27 -5.31 -1.72
CA ARG A 277 -9.61 -4.85 -2.06
C ARG A 277 -9.61 -3.97 -3.32
N VAL A 278 -8.76 -2.94 -3.34
CA VAL A 278 -8.67 -2.04 -4.49
C VAL A 278 -8.13 -2.78 -5.72
N GLY A 279 -7.11 -3.62 -5.57
CA GLY A 279 -6.61 -4.47 -6.65
C GLY A 279 -7.71 -5.33 -7.26
N GLY A 280 -8.54 -5.96 -6.42
CA GLY A 280 -9.70 -6.76 -6.87
C GLY A 280 -10.77 -5.93 -7.59
N LEU A 281 -11.00 -4.67 -7.20
CA LEU A 281 -11.95 -3.79 -7.90
C LEU A 281 -11.51 -3.43 -9.32
N TYR A 282 -10.19 -3.32 -9.56
CA TYR A 282 -9.66 -2.80 -10.82
C TYR A 282 -9.01 -3.86 -11.71
N HIS A 283 -8.80 -5.10 -11.25
CA HIS A 283 -8.04 -6.11 -12.00
C HIS A 283 -8.56 -6.33 -13.43
N ASP A 284 -9.85 -6.21 -13.62
CA ASP A 284 -10.59 -6.53 -14.84
C ASP A 284 -11.13 -5.31 -15.61
N ILE A 285 -10.67 -4.09 -15.31
CA ILE A 285 -11.17 -2.87 -15.97
C ILE A 285 -10.99 -2.86 -17.50
N GLY A 286 -10.05 -3.65 -18.00
CA GLY A 286 -9.81 -3.76 -19.44
C GLY A 286 -10.98 -4.38 -20.22
N LYS A 287 -11.85 -5.12 -19.56
CA LYS A 287 -13.08 -5.65 -20.14
C LYS A 287 -14.06 -4.54 -20.57
N LEU A 288 -13.88 -3.31 -20.06
CA LEU A 288 -14.62 -2.11 -20.52
C LEU A 288 -14.45 -1.80 -22.00
N VAL A 289 -13.33 -2.19 -22.59
CA VAL A 289 -13.06 -1.88 -24.02
C VAL A 289 -13.96 -2.69 -24.94
N ASN A 290 -14.20 -3.96 -24.61
CA ASN A 290 -15.09 -4.85 -25.38
C ASN A 290 -15.88 -5.76 -24.41
N PRO A 291 -16.88 -5.25 -23.71
CA PRO A 291 -17.63 -6.02 -22.71
C PRO A 291 -18.30 -7.28 -23.26
N ASP A 292 -18.73 -7.24 -24.52
CA ASP A 292 -19.47 -8.30 -25.18
C ASP A 292 -18.66 -9.58 -25.42
N TYR A 293 -17.34 -9.53 -25.28
CA TYR A 293 -16.49 -10.74 -25.36
C TYR A 293 -16.50 -11.58 -24.07
N PHE A 294 -17.10 -11.07 -23.00
CA PHE A 294 -17.09 -11.72 -21.69
C PHE A 294 -18.49 -12.18 -21.30
N ASN A 295 -18.62 -13.51 -21.10
CA ASN A 295 -19.91 -14.17 -20.89
C ASN A 295 -20.72 -13.60 -19.73
N GLU A 296 -20.04 -13.05 -18.72
CA GLU A 296 -20.71 -12.41 -17.57
C GLU A 296 -21.48 -11.15 -17.94
N ASN A 297 -21.19 -10.52 -19.07
CA ASN A 297 -21.86 -9.31 -19.54
C ASN A 297 -22.92 -9.56 -20.63
N VAL A 298 -22.94 -10.75 -21.24
CA VAL A 298 -23.79 -11.03 -22.41
C VAL A 298 -24.84 -12.09 -22.08
N GLN A 299 -26.09 -11.83 -22.40
CA GLN A 299 -27.17 -12.76 -22.06
C GLN A 299 -27.52 -13.80 -23.16
N ASN A 300 -27.20 -13.61 -24.45
CA ASN A 300 -27.68 -14.54 -25.49
C ASN A 300 -26.89 -14.58 -26.82
N LEU A 301 -25.72 -13.99 -26.91
CA LEU A 301 -24.87 -13.98 -28.10
C LEU A 301 -23.55 -14.69 -27.85
N ASN A 302 -23.15 -15.56 -28.78
CA ASN A 302 -21.80 -16.09 -28.77
C ASN A 302 -20.89 -15.18 -29.62
N PRO A 303 -20.14 -14.27 -29.06
CA PRO A 303 -19.33 -13.29 -29.81
C PRO A 303 -18.20 -13.97 -30.62
N PHE A 304 -18.00 -15.26 -30.42
CA PHE A 304 -16.92 -16.06 -31.04
C PHE A 304 -17.43 -17.04 -32.10
N GLU A 305 -18.73 -16.99 -32.49
CA GLU A 305 -19.33 -18.00 -33.34
C GLU A 305 -18.67 -18.19 -34.71
N ASN A 306 -18.09 -17.10 -35.26
CA ASN A 306 -17.41 -17.10 -36.56
C ASN A 306 -15.90 -16.86 -36.47
N GLN A 307 -15.29 -17.11 -35.29
CA GLN A 307 -13.86 -16.87 -35.08
C GLN A 307 -13.10 -18.16 -34.83
N SER A 308 -11.81 -18.18 -35.21
CA SER A 308 -10.93 -19.28 -34.80
C SER A 308 -10.71 -19.27 -33.29
N LEU A 309 -10.46 -20.43 -32.70
CA LEU A 309 -10.24 -20.56 -31.26
C LEU A 309 -9.03 -19.75 -30.77
N GLN A 310 -7.99 -19.66 -31.60
CA GLN A 310 -6.80 -18.83 -31.32
C GLN A 310 -7.18 -17.35 -31.31
N ARG A 311 -7.98 -16.90 -32.30
CA ARG A 311 -8.43 -15.50 -32.36
C ARG A 311 -9.29 -15.14 -31.15
N SER A 312 -10.17 -16.05 -30.76
CA SER A 312 -11.02 -15.88 -29.57
C SER A 312 -10.17 -15.79 -28.30
N ALA A 313 -9.16 -16.65 -28.13
CA ALA A 313 -8.24 -16.59 -27.00
C ALA A 313 -7.45 -15.27 -26.98
N ALA A 314 -6.94 -14.81 -28.14
CA ALA A 314 -6.21 -13.55 -28.24
C ALA A 314 -7.08 -12.34 -27.85
N LEU A 315 -8.37 -12.34 -28.21
CA LEU A 315 -9.31 -11.28 -27.82
C LEU A 315 -9.57 -11.26 -26.30
N ILE A 316 -9.68 -12.45 -25.69
CA ILE A 316 -9.79 -12.55 -24.23
C ILE A 316 -8.51 -12.07 -23.55
N ILE A 317 -7.32 -12.56 -23.98
CA ILE A 317 -6.02 -12.18 -23.39
C ILE A 317 -5.78 -10.66 -23.47
N LYS A 318 -6.30 -10.03 -24.52
CA LYS A 318 -6.09 -8.59 -24.77
C LYS A 318 -6.61 -7.69 -23.66
N HIS A 319 -7.62 -8.11 -22.88
CA HIS A 319 -8.16 -7.25 -21.80
C HIS A 319 -7.10 -6.82 -20.78
N VAL A 320 -6.07 -7.64 -20.56
CA VAL A 320 -4.96 -7.28 -19.65
C VAL A 320 -4.24 -6.03 -20.17
N ASN A 321 -3.86 -6.01 -21.44
CA ASN A 321 -3.21 -4.86 -22.05
C ASN A 321 -4.13 -3.65 -22.16
N ASP A 322 -5.39 -3.86 -22.57
CA ASP A 322 -6.41 -2.81 -22.63
C ASP A 322 -6.64 -2.20 -21.23
N GLY A 323 -6.59 -3.02 -20.16
CA GLY A 323 -6.69 -2.59 -18.78
C GLY A 323 -5.50 -1.77 -18.30
N ILE A 324 -4.28 -2.17 -18.68
CA ILE A 324 -3.05 -1.40 -18.37
C ILE A 324 -3.11 -0.03 -19.05
N GLU A 325 -3.49 0.03 -20.33
CA GLU A 325 -3.62 1.29 -21.05
C GLU A 325 -4.71 2.19 -20.45
N LEU A 326 -5.83 1.61 -20.09
CA LEU A 326 -6.94 2.32 -19.44
C LEU A 326 -6.52 2.85 -18.06
N GLY A 327 -5.87 2.00 -17.24
CA GLY A 327 -5.35 2.39 -15.94
C GLY A 327 -4.38 3.56 -16.01
N ARG A 328 -3.46 3.55 -16.98
CA ARG A 328 -2.54 4.68 -17.22
C ARG A 328 -3.25 5.94 -17.68
N ARG A 329 -4.25 5.81 -18.56
CA ARG A 329 -5.07 6.95 -19.03
C ARG A 329 -5.80 7.61 -17.88
N TYR A 330 -6.34 6.83 -16.94
CA TYR A 330 -7.02 7.34 -15.76
C TYR A 330 -6.09 7.59 -14.56
N ARG A 331 -4.77 7.48 -14.77
CA ARG A 331 -3.72 7.76 -13.79
C ARG A 331 -3.84 6.92 -12.51
N LEU A 332 -4.21 5.65 -12.66
CA LEU A 332 -4.13 4.72 -11.56
C LEU A 332 -2.66 4.56 -11.10
N PRO A 333 -2.41 4.39 -9.79
CA PRO A 333 -1.08 4.09 -9.28
C PRO A 333 -0.52 2.81 -9.93
N GLU A 334 0.78 2.75 -10.19
CA GLU A 334 1.41 1.55 -10.81
C GLU A 334 1.16 0.28 -9.99
N VAL A 335 1.10 0.37 -8.65
CA VAL A 335 0.76 -0.78 -7.81
C VAL A 335 -0.63 -1.36 -8.11
N ILE A 336 -1.59 -0.55 -8.54
CA ILE A 336 -2.92 -1.03 -8.96
C ILE A 336 -2.85 -1.59 -10.39
N ILE A 337 -2.08 -0.96 -11.28
CA ILE A 337 -1.84 -1.47 -12.62
C ILE A 337 -1.13 -2.84 -12.57
N ASP A 338 -0.32 -3.08 -11.55
CA ASP A 338 0.32 -4.37 -11.34
C ASP A 338 -0.69 -5.50 -11.07
N PHE A 339 -1.80 -5.24 -10.38
CA PHE A 339 -2.89 -6.24 -10.25
C PHE A 339 -3.53 -6.55 -11.61
N ILE A 340 -3.79 -5.54 -12.45
CA ILE A 340 -4.33 -5.74 -13.80
C ILE A 340 -3.37 -6.61 -14.63
N ARG A 341 -2.08 -6.37 -14.53
CA ARG A 341 -1.05 -7.05 -15.30
C ARG A 341 -0.80 -8.49 -14.85
N THR A 342 -1.01 -8.80 -13.56
CA THR A 342 -0.55 -10.06 -12.93
C THR A 342 -1.67 -11.05 -12.58
N HIS A 343 -2.95 -10.63 -12.57
CA HIS A 343 -4.05 -11.47 -12.05
C HIS A 343 -4.23 -12.79 -12.80
N HIS A 344 -3.80 -12.89 -14.05
CA HIS A 344 -3.76 -14.15 -14.79
C HIS A 344 -2.35 -14.78 -14.85
N GLY A 345 -1.29 -14.02 -14.53
CA GLY A 345 0.09 -14.50 -14.60
C GLY A 345 0.43 -15.09 -15.97
N THR A 346 0.92 -16.32 -15.97
CA THR A 346 1.26 -17.10 -17.19
C THR A 346 0.32 -18.30 -17.35
N THR A 347 -0.95 -18.19 -16.93
CA THR A 347 -1.95 -19.25 -17.10
C THR A 347 -2.51 -19.26 -18.50
N LYS A 348 -3.25 -20.31 -18.85
CA LYS A 348 -3.90 -20.46 -20.17
C LYS A 348 -5.34 -20.06 -20.12
N VAL A 349 -5.89 -19.62 -21.25
CA VAL A 349 -7.33 -19.50 -21.47
C VAL A 349 -7.86 -20.91 -21.69
N GLU A 350 -8.08 -21.67 -20.61
CA GLU A 350 -8.30 -23.11 -20.56
C GLU A 350 -9.43 -23.57 -21.49
N TYR A 351 -10.56 -22.84 -21.56
CA TYR A 351 -11.68 -23.22 -22.40
C TYR A 351 -11.29 -23.35 -23.87
N PHE A 352 -10.64 -22.32 -24.43
CA PHE A 352 -10.24 -22.33 -25.85
C PHE A 352 -9.08 -23.30 -26.10
N TYR A 353 -8.13 -23.38 -25.16
CA TYR A 353 -7.02 -24.33 -25.26
C TYR A 353 -7.50 -25.78 -25.32
N ARG A 354 -8.36 -26.19 -24.37
CA ARG A 354 -8.91 -27.58 -24.34
C ARG A 354 -9.76 -27.88 -25.56
N LYS A 355 -10.60 -26.94 -25.99
CA LYS A 355 -11.42 -27.10 -27.19
C LYS A 355 -10.56 -27.22 -28.45
N PHE A 356 -9.51 -26.44 -28.58
CA PHE A 356 -8.56 -26.50 -29.69
C PHE A 356 -7.82 -27.85 -29.71
N LYS A 357 -7.33 -28.29 -28.57
CA LYS A 357 -6.63 -29.59 -28.42
C LYS A 357 -7.55 -30.77 -28.75
N ALA A 358 -8.79 -30.72 -28.36
CA ALA A 358 -9.77 -31.77 -28.69
C ALA A 358 -10.11 -31.81 -30.19
N SER A 359 -10.15 -30.65 -30.87
CA SER A 359 -10.47 -30.55 -32.30
C SER A 359 -9.28 -30.85 -33.22
N ASN A 360 -8.03 -30.78 -32.72
CA ASN A 360 -6.80 -30.85 -33.50
C ASN A 360 -5.82 -31.86 -32.90
N SER A 361 -6.28 -33.08 -32.62
CA SER A 361 -5.50 -34.15 -31.97
C SER A 361 -4.22 -34.57 -32.73
N PHE A 362 -4.08 -34.22 -34.01
CA PHE A 362 -2.93 -34.57 -34.87
C PHE A 362 -1.93 -33.45 -35.07
N PHE A 363 -2.21 -32.22 -34.61
CA PHE A 363 -1.30 -31.07 -34.76
C PHE A 363 -0.68 -30.69 -33.45
N GLU A 364 0.57 -30.28 -33.50
CA GLU A 364 1.27 -29.69 -32.35
C GLU A 364 0.62 -28.34 -32.01
N VAL A 365 0.08 -28.21 -30.80
CA VAL A 365 -0.57 -26.98 -30.33
C VAL A 365 0.49 -26.01 -29.91
N ASN A 366 0.57 -24.83 -30.52
CA ASN A 366 1.36 -23.73 -29.99
C ASN A 366 0.65 -23.17 -28.73
N GLU A 367 1.11 -23.61 -27.57
CA GLU A 367 0.52 -23.21 -26.27
C GLU A 367 0.59 -21.70 -26.02
N ALA A 368 1.55 -21.00 -26.64
CA ALA A 368 1.71 -19.56 -26.50
C ALA A 368 0.49 -18.77 -27.00
N ASP A 369 -0.24 -19.29 -28.00
CA ASP A 369 -1.44 -18.63 -28.55
C ASP A 369 -2.60 -18.55 -27.52
N PHE A 370 -2.54 -19.39 -26.49
CA PHE A 370 -3.58 -19.50 -25.44
C PHE A 370 -3.08 -19.07 -24.07
N THR A 371 -1.83 -18.61 -23.94
CA THR A 371 -1.18 -18.32 -22.67
C THR A 371 -1.11 -16.82 -22.44
N TYR A 372 -1.49 -16.37 -21.24
CA TYR A 372 -1.29 -14.98 -20.83
C TYR A 372 0.21 -14.67 -20.75
N PRO A 373 0.64 -13.48 -21.23
CA PRO A 373 2.06 -13.16 -21.34
C PRO A 373 2.75 -12.90 -19.99
N GLY A 374 2.00 -12.80 -18.91
CA GLY A 374 2.51 -12.46 -17.60
C GLY A 374 2.67 -10.95 -17.39
N PRO A 375 3.43 -10.54 -16.38
CA PRO A 375 4.22 -11.36 -15.46
C PRO A 375 3.37 -12.16 -14.45
N LYS A 376 4.00 -13.10 -13.76
CA LYS A 376 3.43 -13.77 -12.58
C LYS A 376 3.29 -12.76 -11.43
N PRO A 377 2.38 -12.99 -10.47
CA PRO A 377 2.33 -12.21 -9.23
C PRO A 377 3.69 -12.17 -8.54
N PHE A 378 4.13 -11.00 -8.16
CA PHE A 378 5.40 -10.77 -7.46
C PHE A 378 5.22 -10.19 -6.04
N SER A 379 3.98 -10.01 -5.60
CA SER A 379 3.63 -9.73 -4.20
C SER A 379 2.58 -10.72 -3.68
N ARG A 380 2.49 -10.84 -2.35
CA ARG A 380 1.47 -11.67 -1.70
C ARG A 380 0.06 -11.19 -2.03
N GLU A 381 -0.15 -9.87 -2.04
CA GLU A 381 -1.41 -9.23 -2.37
C GLU A 381 -1.90 -9.58 -3.78
N GLN A 382 -1.00 -9.54 -4.76
CA GLN A 382 -1.31 -9.91 -6.15
C GLN A 382 -1.68 -11.39 -6.28
N SER A 383 -0.99 -12.27 -5.54
CA SER A 383 -1.31 -13.70 -5.50
C SER A 383 -2.68 -13.97 -4.89
N ILE A 384 -3.04 -13.24 -3.84
CA ILE A 384 -4.37 -13.34 -3.21
C ILE A 384 -5.47 -12.93 -4.20
N VAL A 385 -5.28 -11.83 -4.94
CA VAL A 385 -6.27 -11.40 -5.94
C VAL A 385 -6.38 -12.41 -7.09
N MET A 386 -5.26 -12.97 -7.59
CA MET A 386 -5.30 -14.06 -8.57
C MET A 386 -6.09 -15.27 -8.07
N LEU A 387 -5.92 -15.66 -6.80
CA LEU A 387 -6.65 -16.77 -6.21
C LEU A 387 -8.13 -16.44 -6.05
N ALA A 388 -8.46 -15.24 -5.54
CA ALA A 388 -9.82 -14.79 -5.32
C ALA A 388 -10.60 -14.71 -6.65
N ASP A 389 -9.98 -14.16 -7.71
CA ASP A 389 -10.53 -14.15 -9.08
C ASP A 389 -10.82 -15.57 -9.57
N THR A 390 -9.83 -16.47 -9.48
CA THR A 390 -9.96 -17.84 -9.94
C THR A 390 -11.09 -18.59 -9.20
N VAL A 391 -11.16 -18.42 -7.87
CA VAL A 391 -12.15 -19.08 -7.01
C VAL A 391 -13.56 -18.53 -7.29
N GLU A 392 -13.73 -17.20 -7.35
CA GLU A 392 -15.03 -16.58 -7.62
C GLU A 392 -15.60 -17.03 -8.97
N ALA A 393 -14.77 -16.90 -10.02
CA ALA A 393 -15.20 -17.24 -11.38
C ALA A 393 -15.59 -18.72 -11.52
N ALA A 394 -14.81 -19.62 -10.92
CA ALA A 394 -15.08 -21.05 -10.98
C ALA A 394 -16.33 -21.45 -10.17
N CYS A 395 -16.45 -20.97 -8.92
CA CYS A 395 -17.61 -21.25 -8.09
C CYS A 395 -18.90 -20.73 -8.71
N ARG A 396 -18.87 -19.53 -9.31
CA ARG A 396 -20.04 -18.96 -10.00
C ARG A 396 -20.48 -19.77 -11.22
N SER A 397 -19.60 -20.50 -11.86
CA SER A 397 -19.93 -21.34 -13.03
C SER A 397 -20.70 -22.61 -12.69
N LEU A 398 -20.71 -23.06 -11.43
CA LEU A 398 -21.41 -24.25 -10.99
C LEU A 398 -22.92 -24.01 -10.83
N LYS A 399 -23.71 -25.00 -11.21
CA LYS A 399 -25.16 -25.00 -11.03
C LYS A 399 -25.55 -25.82 -9.82
N ASN A 400 -26.04 -25.15 -8.77
CA ASN A 400 -26.50 -25.76 -7.53
C ASN A 400 -25.46 -26.72 -6.88
N PRO A 401 -24.20 -26.27 -6.67
CA PRO A 401 -23.18 -27.12 -6.09
C PRO A 401 -23.47 -27.42 -4.60
N THR A 402 -23.07 -28.58 -4.15
CA THR A 402 -23.01 -28.91 -2.73
C THR A 402 -21.81 -28.20 -2.07
N GLU A 403 -21.84 -28.07 -0.74
CA GLU A 403 -20.74 -27.49 0.02
C GLU A 403 -19.42 -28.24 -0.20
N SER A 404 -19.48 -29.58 -0.24
CA SER A 404 -18.30 -30.42 -0.50
C SER A 404 -17.70 -30.15 -1.89
N GLU A 405 -18.55 -30.08 -2.94
CA GLU A 405 -18.08 -29.80 -4.31
C GLU A 405 -17.40 -28.43 -4.42
N LEU A 406 -17.91 -27.44 -3.70
CA LEU A 406 -17.29 -26.11 -3.65
C LEU A 406 -15.92 -26.16 -2.96
N PHE A 407 -15.81 -26.88 -1.84
CA PHE A 407 -14.56 -26.98 -1.09
C PHE A 407 -13.47 -27.74 -1.86
N ASP A 408 -13.87 -28.87 -2.48
CA ASP A 408 -12.95 -29.67 -3.31
C ASP A 408 -12.48 -28.86 -4.55
N LEU A 409 -13.37 -28.06 -5.14
CA LEU A 409 -13.02 -27.17 -6.24
C LEU A 409 -12.02 -26.09 -5.82
N ILE A 410 -12.23 -25.43 -4.67
CA ILE A 410 -11.31 -24.41 -4.15
C ILE A 410 -9.92 -25.01 -3.92
N ASP A 411 -9.84 -26.17 -3.27
CA ASP A 411 -8.57 -26.84 -3.02
C ASP A 411 -7.87 -27.20 -4.34
N CYS A 412 -8.60 -27.78 -5.29
CA CYS A 412 -8.06 -28.15 -6.60
C CYS A 412 -7.52 -26.93 -7.37
N LEU A 413 -8.21 -25.80 -7.35
CA LEU A 413 -7.81 -24.59 -8.06
C LEU A 413 -6.56 -23.97 -7.48
N VAL A 414 -6.48 -23.86 -6.16
CA VAL A 414 -5.30 -23.31 -5.46
C VAL A 414 -4.08 -24.21 -5.71
N ASP A 415 -4.24 -25.53 -5.57
CA ASP A 415 -3.17 -26.51 -5.81
C ASP A 415 -2.74 -26.51 -7.29
N TYR A 416 -3.67 -26.33 -8.22
CA TYR A 416 -3.34 -26.22 -9.64
C TYR A 416 -2.48 -24.98 -9.93
N LYS A 417 -2.86 -23.79 -9.40
CA LYS A 417 -2.06 -22.57 -9.56
C LYS A 417 -0.67 -22.71 -8.93
N LEU A 418 -0.58 -23.37 -7.78
CA LEU A 418 0.68 -23.67 -7.10
C LEU A 418 1.57 -24.58 -7.97
N LYS A 419 1.02 -25.70 -8.49
CA LYS A 419 1.75 -26.63 -9.38
C LYS A 419 2.22 -25.96 -10.66
N MET A 420 1.46 -25.00 -11.18
CA MET A 420 1.85 -24.20 -12.35
C MET A 420 2.91 -23.13 -12.01
N GLY A 421 3.36 -23.06 -10.75
CA GLY A 421 4.42 -22.16 -10.30
C GLY A 421 4.05 -20.68 -10.42
N GLN A 422 2.75 -20.32 -10.26
CA GLN A 422 2.30 -18.94 -10.40
C GLN A 422 2.76 -18.05 -9.23
N PHE A 423 3.09 -18.64 -8.08
CA PHE A 423 3.43 -17.92 -6.84
C PHE A 423 4.92 -17.87 -6.52
N LEU A 424 5.78 -18.32 -7.46
CA LEU A 424 7.23 -18.42 -7.21
C LEU A 424 7.89 -17.09 -6.85
N ASP A 425 7.38 -15.99 -7.41
CA ASP A 425 7.96 -14.65 -7.24
C ASP A 425 7.29 -13.86 -6.11
N SER A 426 6.17 -14.36 -5.56
CA SER A 426 5.31 -13.60 -4.62
C SER A 426 5.65 -13.77 -3.15
N ARG A 427 6.51 -14.73 -2.80
CA ARG A 427 6.86 -15.10 -1.42
C ARG A 427 5.66 -15.54 -0.55
N LEU A 428 4.54 -15.92 -1.16
CA LEU A 428 3.42 -16.49 -0.44
C LEU A 428 3.81 -17.88 0.08
N THR A 429 3.65 -18.12 1.38
CA THR A 429 4.02 -19.39 2.01
C THR A 429 2.92 -20.43 1.87
N PHE A 430 3.25 -21.71 2.07
CA PHE A 430 2.23 -22.78 2.08
C PHE A 430 1.22 -22.59 3.19
N GLU A 431 1.64 -22.14 4.38
CA GLU A 431 0.75 -21.85 5.51
C GLU A 431 -0.24 -20.72 5.16
N GLU A 432 0.26 -19.64 4.54
CA GLU A 432 -0.59 -18.53 4.07
C GLU A 432 -1.58 -18.98 2.98
N LEU A 433 -1.17 -19.88 2.09
CA LEU A 433 -2.06 -20.47 1.08
C LEU A 433 -3.20 -21.27 1.72
N ASP A 434 -2.90 -22.09 2.74
CA ASP A 434 -3.91 -22.87 3.45
C ASP A 434 -4.87 -21.95 4.22
N MET A 435 -4.37 -20.90 4.86
CA MET A 435 -5.22 -19.88 5.49
C MET A 435 -6.13 -19.18 4.47
N CYS A 436 -5.65 -18.88 3.26
CA CYS A 436 -6.48 -18.33 2.18
C CYS A 436 -7.58 -19.29 1.74
N LYS A 437 -7.27 -20.60 1.59
CA LYS A 437 -8.27 -21.63 1.26
C LYS A 437 -9.40 -21.66 2.28
N GLU A 438 -9.07 -21.64 3.58
CA GLU A 438 -10.07 -21.61 4.65
C GLU A 438 -10.99 -20.39 4.51
N VAL A 439 -10.43 -19.19 4.35
CA VAL A 439 -11.22 -17.97 4.18
C VAL A 439 -12.12 -18.05 2.93
N PHE A 440 -11.60 -18.57 1.82
CA PHE A 440 -12.39 -18.71 0.60
C PHE A 440 -13.56 -19.68 0.79
N LYS A 441 -13.35 -20.81 1.47
CA LYS A 441 -14.40 -21.78 1.79
C LYS A 441 -15.49 -21.15 2.66
N ASP A 442 -15.11 -20.47 3.74
CA ASP A 442 -16.06 -19.79 4.65
C ASP A 442 -16.88 -18.70 3.93
N TYR A 443 -16.22 -17.89 3.10
CA TYR A 443 -16.87 -16.83 2.35
C TYR A 443 -17.87 -17.40 1.34
N ILE A 444 -17.44 -18.35 0.53
CA ILE A 444 -18.27 -18.99 -0.51
C ILE A 444 -19.46 -19.71 0.13
N LYS A 445 -19.26 -20.43 1.23
CA LYS A 445 -20.33 -21.06 2.00
C LYS A 445 -21.39 -20.02 2.40
N THR A 446 -20.98 -18.89 2.99
CA THR A 446 -21.91 -17.84 3.42
C THR A 446 -22.68 -17.26 2.23
N PHE A 447 -22.00 -17.06 1.09
CA PHE A 447 -22.61 -16.47 -0.09
C PHE A 447 -23.61 -17.38 -0.78
N TYR A 448 -23.38 -18.69 -0.82
CA TYR A 448 -24.28 -19.67 -1.45
C TYR A 448 -25.42 -20.10 -0.53
N HIS A 449 -25.28 -20.07 0.78
CA HIS A 449 -26.36 -20.40 1.73
C HIS A 449 -27.47 -19.35 1.83
N GLN A 450 -27.24 -18.12 1.40
CA GLN A 450 -28.26 -17.05 1.47
C GLN A 450 -29.36 -17.14 0.43
N ARG A 451 -29.33 -18.13 -0.47
CA ARG A 451 -30.44 -18.38 -1.41
C ARG A 451 -31.49 -19.28 -0.77
N ILE A 452 -32.24 -18.75 0.20
CA ILE A 452 -33.49 -19.35 0.63
C ILE A 452 -34.45 -19.30 -0.58
N SER A 453 -34.81 -20.49 -1.09
CA SER A 453 -35.89 -20.56 -2.08
C SER A 453 -37.20 -20.05 -1.44
N TYR A 454 -37.72 -18.94 -1.91
CA TYR A 454 -39.08 -18.54 -1.55
C TYR A 454 -40.00 -19.69 -1.90
N PRO A 455 -40.90 -20.16 -0.99
CA PRO A 455 -41.91 -21.12 -1.35
C PRO A 455 -42.75 -20.54 -2.48
N GLU A 456 -43.09 -21.37 -3.48
CA GLU A 456 -43.98 -20.97 -4.55
C GLU A 456 -45.25 -20.38 -3.95
N PRO A 457 -45.78 -19.28 -4.49
CA PRO A 457 -47.05 -18.72 -4.03
C PRO A 457 -48.11 -19.80 -4.16
N VAL A 458 -48.74 -20.13 -3.05
CA VAL A 458 -49.87 -21.06 -3.05
C VAL A 458 -50.89 -20.51 -4.02
N SER A 459 -51.16 -21.19 -5.12
CA SER A 459 -52.22 -20.86 -6.06
C SER A 459 -53.53 -20.92 -5.29
N SER A 460 -54.00 -19.77 -4.81
CA SER A 460 -55.34 -19.64 -4.26
C SER A 460 -56.36 -19.77 -5.38
N GLY A 461 -56.62 -21.02 -5.78
CA GLY A 461 -57.85 -21.37 -6.44
C GLY A 461 -59.00 -21.35 -5.45
N GLN A 462 -59.53 -20.16 -5.20
CA GLN A 462 -60.91 -20.02 -4.69
C GLN A 462 -61.50 -18.84 -5.42
N GLU A 463 -62.33 -19.20 -6.44
CA GLU A 463 -63.36 -18.35 -7.00
C GLU A 463 -64.26 -17.84 -5.89
N PHE A 464 -64.37 -16.53 -5.79
CA PHE A 464 -65.49 -15.91 -5.09
C PHE A 464 -66.61 -15.75 -6.10
N LEU A 465 -67.70 -16.56 -5.90
CA LEU A 465 -69.06 -16.31 -6.37
C LEU A 465 -69.64 -15.11 -5.65
#